data_61a3ec01af7724383856a45572db1f2f
#
_entry.id   61a3ec01af7724383856a45572db1f2f
#
_cell.length_a   1.000
_cell.length_b   1.000
_cell.length_c   1.000
_cell.angle_alpha   90.00
_cell.angle_beta   90.00
_cell.angle_gamma   90.00
#
_symmetry.space_group_name_H-M   'P 1'
#
loop_
_entity.id
_entity.type
_entity.pdbx_description
1 polymer ?
#
loop_
_entity_poly.entity_id
_entity_poly.type
_entity_poly.pdbx_seq_one_letter_code
_entity_poly.pdbx_strand_id
1 'polypeptide(L)'
;MKYLSRRDFLKATGIAVAAAAAGVYKFVPGTKSIVDQAVRVTKATAAHYKLTDSVDAYNIRQIITADSRTSRTVMWQSQYEEKGTVVEYRLKDAEDTWTVDGTDTVLNDDGNTSYVHGAYLADLTPGTNYEYRVGYGDRRSQWYPLRTADGAAFKALIFPDSQSADYGVWRDTAMPAWERNKDAQFFINMGDLVDNGQASYQWNAWFDACKDMIRQIPVAPLDGNHETYDLDWNMHMPASYTTLFDLPKNGLSKYPNQFYSFDYGDIHFTVMDTQFTELKDFEPTLLDEETAWLINDLKQTTKKWKIVLMHKDVLRYAFNPDTRPESRDEGISDEGRVFMPIFDAYNVDAVLTGHLHTYRNRGHIKNFTRDESGPLYLLTGVAGDVRYPSLWKQHTLDLYVPPQPETDNYMTMEATADTIRFQCFLPDGTLLDTAEIRK
;
A
#
# COMPACT_ATOMS: atom_id res chain seq x y z
N MET A 1 -12.91 -18.94 24.89
CA MET A 1 -11.47 -18.96 25.24
C MET A 1 -11.24 -17.94 26.34
N LYS A 2 -10.42 -18.25 27.36
CA LYS A 2 -10.08 -17.23 28.37
C LYS A 2 -9.06 -16.29 27.77
N TYR A 3 -9.41 -15.02 27.70
CA TYR A 3 -8.49 -13.97 27.26
C TYR A 3 -7.30 -13.92 28.23
N LEU A 4 -6.08 -13.91 27.67
CA LEU A 4 -4.88 -13.70 28.47
C LEU A 4 -4.91 -12.25 28.98
N SER A 5 -4.78 -12.07 30.28
CA SER A 5 -4.62 -10.74 30.83
C SER A 5 -3.27 -10.14 30.36
N ARG A 6 -3.17 -8.81 30.33
CA ARG A 6 -1.91 -8.09 30.00
C ARG A 6 -0.71 -8.66 30.79
N ARG A 7 -0.96 -9.08 32.00
CA ARG A 7 0.06 -9.68 32.89
C ARG A 7 0.46 -11.08 32.45
N ASP A 8 -0.51 -11.89 31.96
CA ASP A 8 -0.25 -13.26 31.51
C ASP A 8 0.40 -13.27 30.14
N PHE A 9 0.04 -12.31 29.28
CA PHE A 9 0.71 -12.06 28.01
C PHE A 9 2.17 -11.64 28.23
N LEU A 10 2.45 -10.67 29.11
CA LEU A 10 3.81 -10.25 29.44
C LEU A 10 4.64 -11.38 30.06
N LYS A 11 4.01 -12.30 30.78
CA LYS A 11 4.69 -13.51 31.29
C LYS A 11 5.00 -14.50 30.17
N ALA A 12 4.06 -14.76 29.26
CA ALA A 12 4.25 -15.67 28.14
C ALA A 12 5.33 -15.15 27.18
N THR A 13 5.34 -13.85 26.89
CA THR A 13 6.37 -13.21 26.06
C THR A 13 7.71 -13.12 26.77
N GLY A 14 7.73 -12.88 28.07
CA GLY A 14 8.97 -12.94 28.88
C GLY A 14 9.62 -14.33 28.87
N ILE A 15 8.84 -15.40 28.87
CA ILE A 15 9.32 -16.79 28.77
C ILE A 15 9.92 -17.06 27.36
N ALA A 16 9.27 -16.59 26.29
CA ALA A 16 9.77 -16.76 24.94
C ALA A 16 11.08 -15.99 24.70
N VAL A 17 11.20 -14.77 25.22
CA VAL A 17 12.42 -13.96 25.17
C VAL A 17 13.53 -14.57 26.05
N ALA A 18 13.19 -15.11 27.21
CA ALA A 18 14.14 -15.80 28.09
C ALA A 18 14.67 -17.09 27.45
N ALA A 19 13.84 -17.86 26.76
CA ALA A 19 14.25 -19.06 26.01
C ALA A 19 15.18 -18.70 24.84
N ALA A 20 14.93 -17.60 24.13
CA ALA A 20 15.77 -17.07 23.09
C ALA A 20 17.14 -16.58 23.64
N ALA A 21 17.11 -15.86 24.77
CA ALA A 21 18.33 -15.39 25.45
C ALA A 21 19.17 -16.52 26.04
N ALA A 22 18.57 -17.65 26.42
CA ALA A 22 19.24 -18.83 26.94
C ALA A 22 19.95 -19.68 25.86
N GLY A 23 19.87 -19.29 24.59
CA GLY A 23 20.64 -19.96 23.52
C GLY A 23 20.13 -21.36 23.11
N VAL A 24 18.92 -21.73 23.47
CA VAL A 24 18.32 -23.05 23.19
C VAL A 24 18.21 -23.33 21.67
N TYR A 25 18.20 -22.28 20.85
CA TYR A 25 18.10 -22.38 19.40
C TYR A 25 19.38 -22.87 18.69
N LYS A 26 20.51 -23.02 19.40
CA LYS A 26 21.78 -23.44 18.76
C LYS A 26 21.82 -24.93 18.38
N PHE A 27 20.87 -25.71 18.84
CA PHE A 27 20.98 -27.19 18.79
C PHE A 27 19.97 -27.89 17.86
N VAL A 28 19.01 -27.20 17.25
CA VAL A 28 17.99 -27.84 16.39
C VAL A 28 17.85 -27.04 15.07
N PRO A 29 18.08 -27.66 13.90
CA PRO A 29 17.85 -27.01 12.61
C PRO A 29 16.37 -26.56 12.48
N GLY A 30 16.13 -25.32 12.05
CA GLY A 30 14.79 -24.73 11.89
C GLY A 30 14.30 -23.90 13.08
N THR A 31 14.82 -24.09 14.29
CA THR A 31 14.35 -23.32 15.47
C THR A 31 14.73 -21.85 15.45
N LYS A 32 15.76 -21.47 14.67
CA LYS A 32 16.14 -20.07 14.51
C LYS A 32 15.02 -19.26 13.88
N SER A 33 14.39 -19.78 12.82
CA SER A 33 13.25 -19.13 12.14
C SER A 33 12.06 -18.93 13.08
N ILE A 34 11.71 -19.97 13.86
CA ILE A 34 10.61 -19.92 14.84
C ILE A 34 10.88 -18.90 15.95
N VAL A 35 12.11 -18.84 16.44
CA VAL A 35 12.50 -17.90 17.50
C VAL A 35 12.53 -16.46 16.96
N ASP A 36 13.08 -16.26 15.76
CA ASP A 36 13.10 -14.96 15.11
C ASP A 36 11.68 -14.46 14.84
N GLN A 37 10.79 -15.33 14.40
CA GLN A 37 9.37 -15.02 14.22
C GLN A 37 8.69 -14.70 15.56
N ALA A 38 8.91 -15.48 16.61
CA ALA A 38 8.37 -15.21 17.95
C ALA A 38 8.87 -13.86 18.52
N VAL A 39 10.14 -13.52 18.29
CA VAL A 39 10.71 -12.23 18.70
C VAL A 39 10.10 -11.07 17.91
N ARG A 40 9.84 -11.25 16.62
CA ARG A 40 9.17 -10.24 15.76
C ARG A 40 7.74 -10.01 16.22
N VAL A 41 6.95 -11.08 16.38
CA VAL A 41 5.59 -11.02 16.94
C VAL A 41 5.57 -10.29 18.28
N THR A 42 6.50 -10.63 19.17
CA THR A 42 6.60 -10.01 20.49
C THR A 42 6.92 -8.51 20.41
N LYS A 43 7.85 -8.10 19.52
CA LYS A 43 8.20 -6.70 19.32
C LYS A 43 7.04 -5.91 18.70
N ALA A 44 6.41 -6.46 17.66
CA ALA A 44 5.27 -5.83 17.01
C ALA A 44 4.09 -5.67 17.98
N THR A 45 3.78 -6.71 18.76
CA THR A 45 2.72 -6.68 19.77
C THR A 45 3.06 -5.73 20.93
N ALA A 46 4.32 -5.70 21.38
CA ALA A 46 4.73 -4.76 22.43
C ALA A 46 4.71 -3.29 21.96
N ALA A 47 5.04 -3.03 20.69
CA ALA A 47 4.90 -1.72 20.07
C ALA A 47 3.43 -1.30 20.01
N HIS A 48 2.56 -2.21 19.58
CA HIS A 48 1.12 -2.03 19.54
C HIS A 48 0.53 -1.61 20.90
N TYR A 49 0.85 -2.32 21.98
CA TYR A 49 0.36 -1.98 23.33
C TYR A 49 0.96 -0.70 23.95
N LYS A 50 2.06 -0.19 23.44
CA LYS A 50 2.65 1.10 23.90
C LYS A 50 1.97 2.33 23.31
N LEU A 51 1.14 2.14 22.27
CA LEU A 51 0.59 3.21 21.43
C LEU A 51 -0.86 3.55 21.74
N THR A 52 -1.50 2.88 22.69
CA THR A 52 -2.88 3.22 23.06
C THR A 52 -2.89 4.52 23.86
N ASP A 53 -3.41 5.57 23.27
CA ASP A 53 -4.00 6.70 23.94
C ASP A 53 -5.03 6.20 24.99
N SER A 54 -5.63 7.09 25.76
CA SER A 54 -6.71 6.75 26.71
C SER A 54 -7.91 6.02 26.10
N VAL A 55 -7.96 5.89 24.78
CA VAL A 55 -8.95 5.20 23.94
C VAL A 55 -8.29 4.01 23.26
N ASP A 56 -8.95 2.85 23.23
CA ASP A 56 -8.49 1.68 22.46
C ASP A 56 -8.67 1.94 20.95
N ALA A 57 -7.80 2.75 20.39
CA ALA A 57 -7.80 3.11 18.98
C ALA A 57 -6.37 3.10 18.42
N TYR A 58 -6.08 2.15 17.55
CA TYR A 58 -4.77 1.99 16.92
C TYR A 58 -4.89 1.83 15.41
N ASN A 59 -3.79 1.83 14.70
CA ASN A 59 -3.74 1.79 13.24
C ASN A 59 -4.66 2.85 12.59
N ILE A 60 -4.71 4.05 13.22
CA ILE A 60 -5.51 5.18 12.74
C ILE A 60 -4.92 5.64 11.41
N ARG A 61 -5.77 5.73 10.38
CA ARG A 61 -5.36 5.98 9.01
C ARG A 61 -6.40 6.77 8.23
N GLN A 62 -5.94 7.52 7.26
CA GLN A 62 -6.77 8.13 6.24
C GLN A 62 -6.66 7.30 4.95
N ILE A 63 -7.78 7.09 4.28
CA ILE A 63 -7.87 6.36 3.02
C ILE A 63 -8.30 7.31 1.92
N ILE A 64 -7.74 7.14 0.72
CA ILE A 64 -8.13 7.87 -0.47
C ILE A 64 -9.63 7.64 -0.76
N THR A 65 -10.30 8.63 -1.31
CA THR A 65 -11.71 8.54 -1.75
C THR A 65 -11.81 8.87 -3.22
N ALA A 66 -12.90 8.51 -3.86
CA ALA A 66 -13.12 8.78 -5.28
C ALA A 66 -12.95 10.27 -5.64
N ASP A 67 -13.36 11.17 -4.75
CA ASP A 67 -13.08 12.61 -4.82
C ASP A 67 -12.50 13.13 -3.50
N SER A 68 -11.19 13.24 -3.44
CA SER A 68 -10.45 13.72 -2.26
C SER A 68 -10.61 15.23 -1.99
N ARG A 69 -11.33 15.95 -2.83
CA ARG A 69 -11.62 17.38 -2.63
C ARG A 69 -12.75 17.58 -1.62
N THR A 70 -13.70 16.65 -1.60
CA THR A 70 -14.97 16.80 -0.86
C THR A 70 -15.21 15.67 0.12
N SER A 71 -14.30 14.68 0.20
CA SER A 71 -14.50 13.53 1.08
C SER A 71 -13.20 12.93 1.59
N ARG A 72 -13.32 12.13 2.68
CA ARG A 72 -12.23 11.35 3.27
C ARG A 72 -12.79 10.15 4.03
N THR A 73 -12.19 8.97 3.85
CA THR A 73 -12.42 7.85 4.76
C THR A 73 -11.38 7.88 5.87
N VAL A 74 -11.80 7.73 7.11
CA VAL A 74 -10.96 7.57 8.29
C VAL A 74 -11.23 6.22 8.88
N MET A 75 -10.18 5.42 9.11
CA MET A 75 -10.27 4.09 9.68
C MET A 75 -9.34 3.91 10.87
N TRP A 76 -9.68 2.97 11.74
CA TRP A 76 -8.84 2.56 12.86
C TRP A 76 -9.23 1.17 13.35
N GLN A 77 -8.52 0.63 14.31
CA GLN A 77 -8.82 -0.65 14.94
C GLN A 77 -8.92 -0.52 16.46
N SER A 78 -9.66 -1.44 17.07
CA SER A 78 -9.63 -1.69 18.50
C SER A 78 -9.36 -3.17 18.80
N GLN A 79 -8.78 -3.42 19.98
CA GLN A 79 -8.54 -4.77 20.49
C GLN A 79 -9.84 -5.43 20.96
N TYR A 80 -10.75 -4.63 21.48
CA TYR A 80 -12.02 -5.07 22.04
C TYR A 80 -13.20 -4.52 21.27
N GLU A 81 -14.34 -5.22 21.33
CA GLU A 81 -15.60 -4.71 20.81
C GLU A 81 -15.97 -3.40 21.50
N GLU A 82 -16.13 -2.35 20.73
CA GLU A 82 -16.52 -1.03 21.19
C GLU A 82 -17.88 -0.65 20.64
N LYS A 83 -18.57 0.30 21.27
CA LYS A 83 -19.88 0.78 20.85
C LYS A 83 -19.89 2.29 20.71
N GLY A 84 -20.68 2.77 19.74
CA GLY A 84 -20.79 4.19 19.47
C GLY A 84 -19.54 4.72 18.77
N THR A 85 -19.09 3.96 17.78
CA THR A 85 -17.97 4.29 16.89
C THR A 85 -18.23 5.61 16.20
N VAL A 86 -17.27 6.52 16.28
CA VAL A 86 -17.46 7.90 15.81
C VAL A 86 -16.15 8.54 15.38
N VAL A 87 -16.23 9.35 14.31
CA VAL A 87 -15.24 10.36 13.96
C VAL A 87 -15.80 11.73 14.26
N GLU A 88 -15.05 12.51 14.97
CA GLU A 88 -15.30 13.93 15.20
C GLU A 88 -14.29 14.74 14.42
N TYR A 89 -14.71 15.76 13.70
CA TYR A 89 -13.83 16.61 12.90
C TYR A 89 -14.24 18.09 13.00
N ARG A 90 -13.31 18.96 12.67
CA ARG A 90 -13.50 20.41 12.73
C ARG A 90 -12.62 21.13 11.72
N LEU A 91 -12.91 22.36 11.41
CA LEU A 91 -11.91 23.26 10.79
C LEU A 91 -10.72 23.38 11.73
N LYS A 92 -9.54 23.46 11.18
CA LYS A 92 -8.32 23.59 11.98
C LYS A 92 -8.44 24.79 12.96
N ASP A 93 -8.14 24.51 14.22
CA ASP A 93 -8.19 25.48 15.34
C ASP A 93 -9.60 26.06 15.65
N ALA A 94 -10.68 25.53 15.07
CA ALA A 94 -12.06 25.92 15.39
C ALA A 94 -12.55 25.24 16.67
N GLU A 95 -13.54 25.85 17.34
CA GLU A 95 -14.22 25.26 18.50
C GLU A 95 -15.36 24.33 18.08
N ASP A 96 -16.10 24.71 17.02
CA ASP A 96 -17.23 23.94 16.51
C ASP A 96 -16.77 22.65 15.87
N THR A 97 -17.46 21.55 16.19
CA THR A 97 -17.15 20.21 15.70
C THR A 97 -18.34 19.58 15.01
N TRP A 98 -18.06 18.71 14.05
CA TRP A 98 -19.02 17.81 13.42
C TRP A 98 -18.69 16.37 13.81
N THR A 99 -19.71 15.54 13.82
CA THR A 99 -19.58 14.13 14.20
C THR A 99 -20.22 13.26 13.11
N VAL A 100 -19.53 12.17 12.76
CA VAL A 100 -20.03 11.14 11.84
C VAL A 100 -19.94 9.80 12.55
N ASP A 101 -21.07 9.08 12.58
CA ASP A 101 -21.11 7.71 13.08
C ASP A 101 -20.34 6.78 12.14
N GLY A 102 -19.56 5.89 12.73
CA GLY A 102 -18.77 4.90 11.99
C GLY A 102 -19.48 3.56 11.88
N THR A 103 -18.88 2.70 11.08
CA THR A 103 -19.24 1.29 10.91
C THR A 103 -18.19 0.42 11.58
N ASP A 104 -18.59 -0.77 12.00
CA ASP A 104 -17.75 -1.73 12.69
C ASP A 104 -17.70 -3.05 11.91
N THR A 105 -16.53 -3.63 11.74
CA THR A 105 -16.31 -4.93 11.10
C THR A 105 -15.39 -5.77 11.97
N VAL A 106 -15.72 -7.04 12.16
CA VAL A 106 -14.84 -7.97 12.86
C VAL A 106 -13.81 -8.51 11.88
N LEU A 107 -12.55 -8.38 12.22
CA LEU A 107 -11.44 -8.99 11.49
C LEU A 107 -10.88 -10.18 12.29
N ASN A 108 -10.96 -11.37 11.70
CA ASN A 108 -10.28 -12.55 12.19
C ASN A 108 -9.09 -12.86 11.28
N ASP A 109 -7.91 -12.79 11.83
CA ASP A 109 -6.67 -12.93 11.10
C ASP A 109 -5.65 -13.69 11.96
N ASP A 110 -5.13 -14.81 11.45
CA ASP A 110 -4.14 -15.67 12.13
C ASP A 110 -4.52 -16.01 13.59
N GLY A 111 -5.77 -16.40 13.79
CA GLY A 111 -6.29 -16.73 15.12
C GLY A 111 -6.47 -15.53 16.07
N ASN A 112 -6.19 -14.32 15.62
CA ASN A 112 -6.45 -13.08 16.35
C ASN A 112 -7.77 -12.46 15.89
N THR A 113 -8.48 -11.85 16.82
CA THR A 113 -9.68 -11.07 16.52
C THR A 113 -9.41 -9.62 16.86
N SER A 114 -9.69 -8.73 15.95
CA SER A 114 -9.72 -7.28 16.16
C SER A 114 -10.98 -6.68 15.53
N TYR A 115 -11.27 -5.45 15.85
CA TYR A 115 -12.41 -4.71 15.32
C TYR A 115 -11.91 -3.57 14.49
N VAL A 116 -12.36 -3.52 13.24
CA VAL A 116 -12.02 -2.47 12.28
C VAL A 116 -13.18 -1.49 12.21
N HIS A 117 -12.87 -0.23 12.41
CA HIS A 117 -13.81 0.86 12.40
C HIS A 117 -13.54 1.77 11.23
N GLY A 118 -14.59 2.37 10.65
CA GLY A 118 -14.46 3.29 9.54
C GLY A 118 -15.59 4.31 9.51
N ALA A 119 -15.29 5.53 9.11
CA ALA A 119 -16.28 6.56 8.85
C ALA A 119 -15.92 7.34 7.56
N TYR A 120 -16.93 7.57 6.74
CA TYR A 120 -16.81 8.35 5.52
C TYR A 120 -17.26 9.79 5.77
N LEU A 121 -16.33 10.73 5.69
CA LEU A 121 -16.59 12.15 5.80
C LEU A 121 -16.94 12.70 4.43
N ALA A 122 -18.15 13.22 4.27
CA ALA A 122 -18.65 13.80 3.04
C ALA A 122 -18.80 15.32 3.15
N ASP A 123 -19.06 15.98 2.04
CA ASP A 123 -19.35 17.40 1.93
C ASP A 123 -18.28 18.32 2.55
N LEU A 124 -17.04 17.86 2.53
CA LEU A 124 -15.91 18.67 2.93
C LEU A 124 -15.64 19.78 1.91
N THR A 125 -15.15 20.91 2.39
CA THR A 125 -14.77 22.04 1.52
C THR A 125 -13.40 21.75 0.86
N PRO A 126 -13.25 21.90 -0.46
CA PRO A 126 -11.97 21.75 -1.14
C PRO A 126 -10.89 22.69 -0.59
N GLY A 127 -9.63 22.25 -0.62
CA GLY A 127 -8.47 23.04 -0.24
C GLY A 127 -8.42 23.47 1.23
N THR A 128 -9.12 22.75 2.11
CA THR A 128 -9.37 23.17 3.47
C THR A 128 -8.60 22.29 4.46
N ASN A 129 -8.04 22.93 5.49
CA ASN A 129 -7.40 22.25 6.60
C ASN A 129 -8.43 21.94 7.69
N TYR A 130 -8.58 20.68 8.00
CA TYR A 130 -9.37 20.13 9.09
C TYR A 130 -8.47 19.45 10.12
N GLU A 131 -9.06 19.12 11.24
CA GLU A 131 -8.54 18.17 12.22
C GLU A 131 -9.62 17.13 12.50
N TYR A 132 -9.20 15.90 12.74
CA TYR A 132 -10.12 14.81 13.12
C TYR A 132 -9.60 14.03 14.31
N ARG A 133 -10.51 13.38 15.01
CA ARG A 133 -10.22 12.40 16.07
C ARG A 133 -11.23 11.26 16.03
N VAL A 134 -10.82 10.11 16.49
CA VAL A 134 -11.64 8.89 16.49
C VAL A 134 -12.00 8.48 17.91
N GLY A 135 -13.06 7.70 18.07
CA GLY A 135 -13.42 7.19 19.39
C GLY A 135 -14.77 6.51 19.46
N TYR A 136 -15.29 6.39 20.69
CA TYR A 136 -16.46 5.62 21.04
C TYR A 136 -17.26 6.34 22.12
N GLY A 137 -18.57 6.53 21.91
CA GLY A 137 -19.39 7.30 22.84
C GLY A 137 -18.77 8.68 23.14
N ASP A 138 -18.37 8.93 24.38
CA ASP A 138 -17.75 10.18 24.80
C ASP A 138 -16.20 10.12 24.84
N ARG A 139 -15.58 8.97 24.55
CA ARG A 139 -14.14 8.79 24.55
C ARG A 139 -13.56 9.15 23.20
N ARG A 140 -12.49 9.94 23.16
CA ARG A 140 -11.84 10.42 21.92
C ARG A 140 -10.33 10.26 22.00
N SER A 141 -9.70 10.01 20.82
CA SER A 141 -8.26 10.14 20.65
C SER A 141 -7.83 11.62 20.66
N GLN A 142 -6.54 11.87 20.54
CA GLN A 142 -6.03 13.20 20.21
C GLN A 142 -6.48 13.62 18.79
N TRP A 143 -6.32 14.90 18.48
CA TRP A 143 -6.57 15.45 17.15
C TRP A 143 -5.45 15.14 16.17
N TYR A 144 -5.81 14.82 14.93
CA TYR A 144 -4.92 14.58 13.79
C TYR A 144 -5.29 15.52 12.65
N PRO A 145 -4.31 15.99 11.85
CA PRO A 145 -4.60 16.84 10.70
C PRO A 145 -5.25 16.05 9.56
N LEU A 146 -6.14 16.75 8.84
CA LEU A 146 -6.73 16.29 7.59
C LEU A 146 -6.80 17.47 6.63
N ARG A 147 -6.32 17.30 5.39
CA ARG A 147 -6.44 18.30 4.34
C ARG A 147 -7.17 17.73 3.15
N THR A 148 -8.12 18.49 2.60
CA THR A 148 -8.78 18.17 1.33
C THR A 148 -7.94 18.65 0.15
N ALA A 149 -8.03 17.95 -1.00
CA ALA A 149 -7.38 18.37 -2.23
C ALA A 149 -7.95 19.70 -2.74
N ASP A 150 -7.12 20.52 -3.39
CA ASP A 150 -7.56 21.85 -3.84
C ASP A 150 -7.44 22.06 -5.35
N GLY A 151 -6.34 21.77 -5.96
CA GLY A 151 -6.10 22.15 -7.35
C GLY A 151 -5.48 21.06 -8.20
N ALA A 152 -5.03 21.45 -9.39
CA ALA A 152 -4.34 20.56 -10.32
C ALA A 152 -2.88 20.29 -9.90
N ALA A 153 -2.26 21.20 -9.14
CA ALA A 153 -0.89 21.04 -8.70
C ALA A 153 -0.84 20.31 -7.33
N PHE A 154 -0.12 19.20 -7.27
CA PHE A 154 0.06 18.44 -6.03
C PHE A 154 1.35 17.60 -6.09
N LYS A 155 1.77 17.12 -4.92
CA LYS A 155 2.80 16.11 -4.77
C LYS A 155 2.21 14.89 -4.10
N ALA A 156 2.61 13.70 -4.57
CA ALA A 156 2.37 12.42 -3.92
C ALA A 156 3.68 11.67 -3.69
N LEU A 157 3.70 10.83 -2.65
CA LEU A 157 4.74 9.83 -2.43
C LEU A 157 4.29 8.51 -3.05
N ILE A 158 5.22 7.74 -3.59
CA ILE A 158 4.97 6.40 -4.11
C ILE A 158 5.98 5.47 -3.47
N PHE A 159 5.47 4.48 -2.76
CA PHE A 159 6.28 3.44 -2.15
C PHE A 159 6.03 2.12 -2.89
N PRO A 160 7.09 1.48 -3.38
CA PRO A 160 7.00 0.13 -3.91
C PRO A 160 6.76 -0.89 -2.79
N ASP A 161 6.90 -2.17 -3.13
CA ASP A 161 6.77 -3.34 -2.27
C ASP A 161 7.43 -3.10 -0.90
N SER A 162 6.63 -3.06 0.16
CA SER A 162 7.08 -2.73 1.53
C SER A 162 7.08 -3.92 2.46
N GLN A 163 6.76 -5.11 1.94
CA GLN A 163 6.84 -6.37 2.66
C GLN A 163 8.20 -6.55 3.31
N SER A 164 8.21 -7.03 4.53
CA SER A 164 9.42 -7.07 5.33
C SER A 164 9.38 -8.18 6.36
N ALA A 165 10.53 -8.77 6.59
CA ALA A 165 10.81 -9.54 7.78
C ALA A 165 11.03 -8.62 9.00
N ASP A 166 11.58 -7.44 8.78
CA ASP A 166 11.73 -6.38 9.79
C ASP A 166 11.19 -5.06 9.23
N TYR A 167 10.01 -4.66 9.67
CA TYR A 167 9.34 -3.42 9.27
C TYR A 167 10.07 -2.14 9.72
N GLY A 168 11.19 -2.26 10.44
CA GLY A 168 12.13 -1.18 10.64
C GLY A 168 12.71 -0.66 9.34
N VAL A 169 12.94 -1.54 8.34
CA VAL A 169 13.41 -1.13 7.00
C VAL A 169 12.34 -0.32 6.26
N TRP A 170 11.08 -0.78 6.29
CA TRP A 170 9.95 0.00 5.78
C TRP A 170 9.87 1.38 6.43
N ARG A 171 9.94 1.45 7.78
CA ARG A 171 9.94 2.73 8.49
C ARG A 171 11.11 3.62 8.05
N ASP A 172 12.31 3.05 7.93
CA ASP A 172 13.54 3.79 7.61
C ASP A 172 13.56 4.27 6.13
N THR A 173 12.68 3.71 5.28
CA THR A 173 12.37 4.22 3.94
C THR A 173 11.25 5.27 3.98
N ALA A 174 10.11 4.95 4.59
CA ALA A 174 8.90 5.78 4.54
C ALA A 174 9.04 7.08 5.32
N MET A 175 9.58 7.02 6.54
CA MET A 175 9.61 8.21 7.41
C MET A 175 10.60 9.28 6.93
N PRO A 176 11.84 8.97 6.51
CA PRO A 176 12.70 9.96 5.89
C PRO A 176 12.15 10.53 4.58
N ALA A 177 11.48 9.71 3.75
CA ALA A 177 10.79 10.20 2.56
C ALA A 177 9.69 11.22 2.93
N TRP A 178 8.85 10.89 3.92
CA TRP A 178 7.84 11.80 4.45
C TRP A 178 8.42 13.08 5.05
N GLU A 179 9.49 12.99 5.84
CA GLU A 179 10.13 14.18 6.42
C GLU A 179 10.66 15.16 5.36
N ARG A 180 11.15 14.66 4.23
CA ARG A 180 11.61 15.50 3.11
C ARG A 180 10.48 16.04 2.24
N ASN A 181 9.28 15.44 2.30
CA ASN A 181 8.15 15.74 1.43
C ASN A 181 6.86 16.00 2.23
N LYS A 182 6.94 16.87 3.25
CA LYS A 182 5.77 17.26 4.08
C LYS A 182 4.66 17.96 3.30
N ASP A 183 4.94 18.38 2.09
CA ASP A 183 4.01 18.95 1.13
C ASP A 183 3.25 17.88 0.32
N ALA A 184 3.62 16.60 0.43
CA ALA A 184 2.88 15.51 -0.17
C ALA A 184 1.44 15.44 0.39
N GLN A 185 0.48 15.26 -0.51
CA GLN A 185 -0.94 15.32 -0.15
C GLN A 185 -1.57 13.93 0.03
N PHE A 186 -0.95 12.90 -0.52
CA PHE A 186 -1.29 11.49 -0.33
C PHE A 186 -0.08 10.62 -0.65
N PHE A 187 -0.19 9.33 -0.36
CA PHE A 187 0.81 8.38 -0.82
C PHE A 187 0.16 7.13 -1.41
N ILE A 188 0.87 6.50 -2.34
CA ILE A 188 0.53 5.23 -2.99
C ILE A 188 1.46 4.17 -2.41
N ASN A 189 0.94 2.97 -2.11
CA ASN A 189 1.75 1.77 -1.91
C ASN A 189 1.38 0.76 -3.00
N MET A 190 2.41 0.26 -3.70
CA MET A 190 2.28 -0.46 -4.96
C MET A 190 1.97 -1.97 -4.81
N GLY A 191 1.40 -2.39 -3.68
CA GLY A 191 1.12 -3.79 -3.35
C GLY A 191 2.25 -4.43 -2.56
N ASP A 192 2.05 -5.68 -2.15
CA ASP A 192 2.95 -6.39 -1.25
C ASP A 192 3.32 -5.52 -0.04
N LEU A 193 2.27 -5.06 0.67
CA LEU A 193 2.42 -4.22 1.86
C LEU A 193 3.06 -5.04 2.99
N VAL A 194 2.58 -6.29 3.11
CA VAL A 194 3.03 -7.26 4.11
C VAL A 194 3.55 -8.54 3.44
N ASP A 195 4.31 -9.36 4.17
CA ASP A 195 4.88 -10.60 3.64
C ASP A 195 3.84 -11.74 3.58
N ASN A 196 2.86 -11.71 4.49
CA ASN A 196 1.72 -12.63 4.50
C ASN A 196 0.44 -11.86 4.86
N GLY A 197 -0.51 -11.80 3.93
CA GLY A 197 -1.77 -11.06 4.08
C GLY A 197 -2.64 -11.53 5.24
N GLN A 198 -2.51 -12.77 5.70
CA GLN A 198 -3.22 -13.36 6.85
C GLN A 198 -2.41 -13.29 8.16
N ALA A 199 -1.60 -12.25 8.35
CA ALA A 199 -0.73 -12.12 9.52
C ALA A 199 -0.95 -10.78 10.25
N SER A 200 -1.84 -10.75 11.23
CA SER A 200 -2.22 -9.55 11.97
C SER A 200 -1.02 -8.77 12.55
N TYR A 201 0.03 -9.47 12.99
CA TYR A 201 1.22 -8.84 13.53
C TYR A 201 2.03 -8.08 12.46
N GLN A 202 2.03 -8.56 11.20
CA GLN A 202 2.69 -7.88 10.09
C GLN A 202 1.93 -6.60 9.73
N TRP A 203 0.61 -6.66 9.66
CA TRP A 203 -0.23 -5.47 9.46
C TRP A 203 -0.01 -4.42 10.54
N ASN A 204 0.01 -4.83 11.82
CA ASN A 204 0.28 -3.92 12.93
C ASN A 204 1.67 -3.29 12.82
N ALA A 205 2.68 -4.06 12.43
CA ALA A 205 4.04 -3.57 12.24
C ALA A 205 4.14 -2.61 11.04
N TRP A 206 3.45 -2.91 9.95
CA TRP A 206 3.37 -2.04 8.78
C TRP A 206 2.75 -0.67 9.12
N PHE A 207 1.59 -0.67 9.78
CA PHE A 207 0.94 0.56 10.21
C PHE A 207 1.77 1.35 11.22
N ASP A 208 2.40 0.68 12.18
CA ASP A 208 3.26 1.37 13.17
C ASP A 208 4.47 2.04 12.52
N ALA A 209 5.05 1.40 11.50
CA ALA A 209 6.20 1.92 10.76
C ALA A 209 5.90 3.27 10.08
N CYS A 210 4.69 3.46 9.54
CA CYS A 210 4.30 4.67 8.81
C CYS A 210 3.22 5.53 9.53
N LYS A 211 2.96 5.27 10.81
CA LYS A 211 1.84 5.87 11.56
C LYS A 211 1.78 7.39 11.52
N ASP A 212 2.94 8.05 11.60
CA ASP A 212 2.98 9.52 11.64
C ASP A 212 2.70 10.14 10.26
N MET A 213 2.84 9.37 9.18
CA MET A 213 2.46 9.76 7.83
C MET A 213 0.97 9.44 7.57
N ILE A 214 0.54 8.20 7.77
CA ILE A 214 -0.80 7.72 7.38
C ILE A 214 -1.94 8.36 8.19
N ARG A 215 -1.63 8.93 9.36
CA ARG A 215 -2.58 9.73 10.15
C ARG A 215 -2.77 11.14 9.60
N GLN A 216 -1.87 11.64 8.75
CA GLN A 216 -1.84 13.00 8.25
C GLN A 216 -2.23 13.12 6.78
N ILE A 217 -1.85 12.14 5.96
CA ILE A 217 -2.19 12.07 4.54
C ILE A 217 -2.80 10.70 4.20
N PRO A 218 -3.75 10.64 3.25
CA PRO A 218 -4.38 9.38 2.90
C PRO A 218 -3.46 8.46 2.09
N VAL A 219 -3.67 7.16 2.27
CA VAL A 219 -3.08 6.12 1.43
C VAL A 219 -4.02 5.74 0.29
N ALA A 220 -3.44 5.49 -0.88
CA ALA A 220 -4.03 4.77 -2.00
C ALA A 220 -3.26 3.45 -2.19
N PRO A 221 -3.66 2.38 -1.51
CA PRO A 221 -2.95 1.11 -1.57
C PRO A 221 -3.43 0.27 -2.75
N LEU A 222 -2.55 -0.59 -3.28
CA LEU A 222 -2.91 -1.74 -4.10
C LEU A 222 -2.75 -3.00 -3.25
N ASP A 223 -3.42 -4.09 -3.60
CA ASP A 223 -2.99 -5.40 -3.14
C ASP A 223 -1.92 -5.98 -4.08
N GLY A 224 -1.05 -6.81 -3.50
CA GLY A 224 -0.09 -7.61 -4.22
C GLY A 224 -0.37 -9.10 -4.01
N ASN A 225 0.49 -9.96 -4.55
CA ASN A 225 0.31 -11.39 -4.34
C ASN A 225 0.54 -11.81 -2.88
N HIS A 226 1.33 -11.07 -2.12
CA HIS A 226 1.59 -11.35 -0.71
C HIS A 226 0.36 -11.11 0.19
N GLU A 227 -0.54 -10.24 -0.18
CA GLU A 227 -1.83 -10.07 0.50
C GLU A 227 -2.71 -11.33 0.38
N THR A 228 -2.45 -12.22 -0.59
CA THR A 228 -3.20 -13.46 -0.82
C THR A 228 -2.61 -14.68 -0.12
N TYR A 229 -1.54 -14.57 0.68
CA TYR A 229 -0.92 -15.71 1.38
C TYR A 229 -1.21 -15.72 2.87
N ASP A 230 -1.42 -16.95 3.41
CA ASP A 230 -1.36 -17.21 4.84
C ASP A 230 0.08 -17.43 5.35
N LEU A 231 0.23 -17.73 6.65
CA LEU A 231 1.54 -17.98 7.26
C LEU A 231 2.21 -19.28 6.78
N ASP A 232 1.45 -20.19 6.19
CA ASP A 232 1.93 -21.44 5.60
C ASP A 232 2.12 -21.32 4.07
N TRP A 233 2.00 -20.10 3.52
CA TRP A 233 2.10 -19.78 2.10
C TRP A 233 1.02 -20.42 1.23
N ASN A 234 -0.14 -20.74 1.81
CA ASN A 234 -1.30 -21.13 1.02
C ASN A 234 -2.03 -19.89 0.51
N MET A 235 -2.61 -19.99 -0.67
CA MET A 235 -3.40 -18.93 -1.27
C MET A 235 -4.74 -18.79 -0.58
N HIS A 236 -5.12 -17.55 -0.30
CA HIS A 236 -6.38 -17.14 0.31
C HIS A 236 -6.93 -15.88 -0.36
N MET A 237 -8.20 -15.61 -0.15
CA MET A 237 -8.74 -14.28 -0.42
C MET A 237 -8.00 -13.24 0.43
N PRO A 238 -7.70 -12.03 -0.08
CA PRO A 238 -6.98 -10.98 0.64
C PRO A 238 -7.89 -10.31 1.70
N ALA A 239 -8.49 -11.11 2.59
CA ALA A 239 -9.54 -10.69 3.51
C ALA A 239 -9.09 -9.61 4.49
N SER A 240 -7.84 -9.67 4.96
CA SER A 240 -7.31 -8.63 5.84
C SER A 240 -7.14 -7.32 5.08
N TYR A 241 -6.55 -7.34 3.89
CA TYR A 241 -6.41 -6.16 3.04
C TYR A 241 -7.77 -5.51 2.75
N THR A 242 -8.73 -6.28 2.24
CA THR A 242 -10.06 -5.76 1.85
C THR A 242 -10.89 -5.26 3.04
N THR A 243 -10.56 -5.71 4.28
CA THR A 243 -11.19 -5.22 5.51
C THR A 243 -10.46 -4.00 6.08
N LEU A 244 -9.13 -3.97 5.99
CA LEU A 244 -8.32 -2.89 6.54
C LEU A 244 -8.37 -1.61 5.71
N PHE A 245 -8.76 -1.67 4.44
CA PHE A 245 -8.83 -0.52 3.55
C PHE A 245 -10.23 -0.38 2.93
N ASP A 246 -10.99 0.61 3.39
CA ASP A 246 -12.31 0.96 2.83
C ASP A 246 -12.12 1.91 1.64
N LEU A 247 -11.89 1.32 0.47
CA LEU A 247 -11.53 1.99 -0.78
C LEU A 247 -12.74 2.55 -1.53
N PRO A 248 -12.57 3.41 -2.56
CA PRO A 248 -13.64 3.89 -3.40
C PRO A 248 -14.54 2.77 -3.94
N LYS A 249 -15.86 2.95 -3.84
CA LYS A 249 -16.85 1.91 -4.19
C LYS A 249 -17.27 1.96 -5.68
N ASN A 250 -16.35 2.31 -6.56
CA ASN A 250 -16.56 2.38 -8.01
C ASN A 250 -15.98 1.19 -8.78
N GLY A 251 -15.34 0.25 -8.10
CA GLY A 251 -15.09 -1.10 -8.58
C GLY A 251 -16.40 -1.92 -8.66
N LEU A 252 -16.28 -3.20 -8.97
CA LEU A 252 -17.44 -4.08 -8.99
C LEU A 252 -17.77 -4.57 -7.57
N SER A 253 -19.04 -4.54 -7.20
CA SER A 253 -19.50 -4.96 -5.86
C SER A 253 -19.19 -6.43 -5.52
N LYS A 254 -18.93 -7.25 -6.52
CA LYS A 254 -18.49 -8.64 -6.37
C LYS A 254 -17.05 -8.73 -5.84
N TYR A 255 -16.22 -7.73 -6.10
CA TYR A 255 -14.80 -7.65 -5.74
C TYR A 255 -14.56 -6.42 -4.85
N PRO A 256 -15.11 -6.37 -3.64
CA PRO A 256 -15.05 -5.19 -2.80
C PRO A 256 -13.61 -4.89 -2.37
N ASN A 257 -13.17 -3.63 -2.57
CA ASN A 257 -11.86 -3.15 -2.19
C ASN A 257 -10.66 -3.82 -2.90
N GLN A 258 -10.86 -4.51 -4.04
CA GLN A 258 -9.77 -5.12 -4.80
C GLN A 258 -9.25 -4.18 -5.89
N PHE A 259 -10.14 -3.63 -6.72
CA PHE A 259 -9.80 -2.63 -7.72
C PHE A 259 -10.76 -1.44 -7.67
N TYR A 260 -10.25 -0.27 -7.99
CA TYR A 260 -10.98 0.98 -7.85
C TYR A 260 -10.35 2.09 -8.68
N SER A 261 -11.03 3.23 -8.78
CA SER A 261 -10.43 4.44 -9.35
C SER A 261 -10.69 5.66 -8.45
N PHE A 262 -9.86 6.68 -8.60
CA PHE A 262 -10.01 7.94 -7.90
C PHE A 262 -9.45 9.09 -8.71
N ASP A 263 -10.01 10.27 -8.48
CA ASP A 263 -9.53 11.50 -9.10
C ASP A 263 -8.73 12.34 -8.10
N TYR A 264 -7.57 12.83 -8.55
CA TYR A 264 -6.80 13.79 -7.78
C TYR A 264 -6.27 14.89 -8.73
N GLY A 265 -6.68 16.15 -8.50
CA GLY A 265 -6.43 17.22 -9.46
C GLY A 265 -7.00 16.90 -10.84
N ASP A 266 -6.18 17.01 -11.86
CA ASP A 266 -6.52 16.71 -13.26
C ASP A 266 -6.17 15.27 -13.67
N ILE A 267 -5.86 14.40 -12.71
CA ILE A 267 -5.46 13.03 -12.96
C ILE A 267 -6.56 12.07 -12.52
N HIS A 268 -6.85 11.10 -13.38
CA HIS A 268 -7.61 9.90 -13.08
C HIS A 268 -6.65 8.76 -12.82
N PHE A 269 -6.73 8.17 -11.64
CA PHE A 269 -5.97 6.99 -11.24
C PHE A 269 -6.87 5.76 -11.29
N THR A 270 -6.47 4.77 -12.08
CA THR A 270 -7.09 3.45 -12.11
C THR A 270 -6.19 2.47 -11.37
N VAL A 271 -6.68 1.87 -10.31
CA VAL A 271 -5.97 0.90 -9.47
C VAL A 271 -6.51 -0.48 -9.76
N MET A 272 -5.62 -1.40 -10.17
CA MET A 272 -5.97 -2.73 -10.63
C MET A 272 -5.54 -3.81 -9.65
N ASP A 273 -6.32 -4.89 -9.58
CA ASP A 273 -5.94 -6.16 -8.96
C ASP A 273 -5.34 -7.09 -10.01
N THR A 274 -4.08 -7.43 -9.86
CA THR A 274 -3.38 -8.32 -10.78
C THR A 274 -3.22 -9.75 -10.25
N GLN A 275 -3.98 -10.13 -9.21
CA GLN A 275 -3.84 -11.42 -8.53
C GLN A 275 -4.75 -12.52 -9.12
N PHE A 276 -5.21 -12.34 -10.34
CA PHE A 276 -6.12 -13.29 -11.02
C PHE A 276 -5.53 -14.71 -11.16
N THR A 277 -4.21 -14.88 -11.07
CA THR A 277 -3.56 -16.20 -11.06
C THR A 277 -3.65 -16.87 -9.69
N GLU A 278 -3.38 -16.11 -8.63
CA GLU A 278 -3.46 -16.53 -7.24
C GLU A 278 -4.91 -16.80 -6.83
N LEU A 279 -5.83 -15.95 -7.26
CA LEU A 279 -7.24 -15.99 -6.91
C LEU A 279 -8.10 -16.85 -7.85
N LYS A 280 -7.52 -17.51 -8.84
CA LYS A 280 -8.27 -18.27 -9.87
C LYS A 280 -9.26 -19.30 -9.33
N ASP A 281 -8.95 -19.93 -8.19
CA ASP A 281 -9.79 -20.93 -7.55
C ASP A 281 -10.90 -20.31 -6.67
N PHE A 282 -10.75 -19.04 -6.30
CA PHE A 282 -11.71 -18.26 -5.51
C PHE A 282 -12.56 -17.35 -6.40
N GLU A 283 -11.93 -16.69 -7.35
CA GLU A 283 -12.52 -15.68 -8.22
C GLU A 283 -12.18 -15.94 -9.71
N PRO A 284 -12.69 -17.03 -10.29
CA PRO A 284 -12.28 -17.48 -11.63
C PRO A 284 -12.63 -16.51 -12.76
N THR A 285 -13.46 -15.50 -12.52
CA THR A 285 -13.89 -14.51 -13.52
C THR A 285 -13.27 -13.13 -13.27
N LEU A 286 -12.36 -13.00 -12.29
CA LEU A 286 -11.75 -11.72 -11.92
C LEU A 286 -11.13 -11.02 -13.14
N LEU A 287 -10.25 -11.67 -13.88
CA LEU A 287 -9.58 -11.09 -15.04
C LEU A 287 -10.56 -10.53 -16.09
N ASP A 288 -11.57 -11.30 -16.45
CA ASP A 288 -12.53 -10.90 -17.50
C ASP A 288 -13.41 -9.74 -17.04
N GLU A 289 -13.90 -9.80 -15.80
CA GLU A 289 -14.79 -8.78 -15.24
C GLU A 289 -14.04 -7.49 -14.94
N GLU A 290 -12.82 -7.57 -14.39
CA GLU A 290 -11.98 -6.41 -14.18
C GLU A 290 -11.53 -5.76 -15.48
N THR A 291 -11.20 -6.56 -16.51
CA THR A 291 -10.89 -6.03 -17.85
C THR A 291 -12.05 -5.24 -18.42
N ALA A 292 -13.27 -5.72 -18.28
CA ALA A 292 -14.47 -5.03 -18.74
C ALA A 292 -14.70 -3.72 -17.94
N TRP A 293 -14.47 -3.76 -16.63
CA TRP A 293 -14.54 -2.59 -15.76
C TRP A 293 -13.46 -1.55 -16.13
N LEU A 294 -12.20 -1.96 -16.31
CA LEU A 294 -11.08 -1.11 -16.72
C LEU A 294 -11.39 -0.33 -18.00
N ILE A 295 -11.91 -1.02 -19.02
CA ILE A 295 -12.30 -0.39 -20.28
C ILE A 295 -13.36 0.66 -20.07
N ASN A 296 -14.36 0.37 -19.22
CA ASN A 296 -15.44 1.30 -18.92
C ASN A 296 -14.92 2.51 -18.10
N ASP A 297 -14.08 2.30 -17.12
CA ASP A 297 -13.47 3.32 -16.26
C ASP A 297 -12.63 4.30 -17.10
N LEU A 298 -11.68 3.79 -17.89
CA LEU A 298 -10.84 4.59 -18.77
C LEU A 298 -11.63 5.34 -19.88
N LYS A 299 -12.79 4.83 -20.28
CA LYS A 299 -13.66 5.44 -21.27
C LYS A 299 -14.51 6.57 -20.66
N GLN A 300 -14.92 6.45 -19.42
CA GLN A 300 -15.83 7.42 -18.78
C GLN A 300 -15.11 8.64 -18.24
N THR A 301 -13.85 8.52 -17.85
CA THR A 301 -13.11 9.66 -17.30
C THR A 301 -12.92 10.77 -18.33
N THR A 302 -13.11 12.00 -17.85
CA THR A 302 -12.86 13.24 -18.61
C THR A 302 -11.62 13.97 -18.15
N LYS A 303 -10.85 13.36 -17.23
CA LYS A 303 -9.62 13.96 -16.74
C LYS A 303 -8.57 14.06 -17.84
N LYS A 304 -7.73 15.08 -17.72
CA LYS A 304 -6.64 15.35 -18.67
C LYS A 304 -5.62 14.20 -18.72
N TRP A 305 -5.32 13.62 -17.53
CA TRP A 305 -4.31 12.59 -17.36
C TRP A 305 -4.93 11.28 -16.88
N LYS A 306 -4.41 10.17 -17.36
CA LYS A 306 -4.79 8.81 -16.95
C LYS A 306 -3.55 8.05 -16.50
N ILE A 307 -3.51 7.63 -15.24
CA ILE A 307 -2.43 6.83 -14.67
C ILE A 307 -3.02 5.51 -14.19
N VAL A 308 -2.39 4.41 -14.61
CA VAL A 308 -2.74 3.07 -14.14
C VAL A 308 -1.70 2.61 -13.12
N LEU A 309 -2.20 2.09 -12.00
CA LEU A 309 -1.43 1.49 -10.92
C LEU A 309 -1.77 0.01 -10.86
N MET A 310 -0.79 -0.86 -10.97
CA MET A 310 -0.96 -2.30 -10.89
C MET A 310 0.26 -2.93 -10.21
N HIS A 311 0.04 -4.02 -9.47
CA HIS A 311 1.15 -4.63 -8.73
C HIS A 311 2.07 -5.40 -9.67
N LYS A 312 1.57 -6.41 -10.38
CA LYS A 312 2.41 -7.23 -11.27
C LYS A 312 2.84 -6.47 -12.50
N ASP A 313 4.04 -6.80 -12.97
CA ASP A 313 4.69 -6.10 -14.05
C ASP A 313 4.21 -6.53 -15.44
N VAL A 314 4.13 -5.58 -16.37
CA VAL A 314 3.79 -5.81 -17.77
C VAL A 314 4.92 -6.48 -18.58
N LEU A 315 6.16 -6.46 -18.07
CA LEU A 315 7.30 -7.09 -18.72
C LEU A 315 7.76 -8.34 -17.96
N ARG A 316 8.24 -9.31 -18.72
CA ARG A 316 8.87 -10.53 -18.20
C ARG A 316 10.38 -10.43 -18.36
N TYR A 317 11.11 -10.38 -17.25
CA TYR A 317 12.55 -10.28 -17.21
C TYR A 317 13.22 -11.66 -17.29
N ALA A 318 14.33 -11.74 -18.01
CA ALA A 318 15.22 -12.89 -17.93
C ALA A 318 15.98 -12.93 -16.59
N PHE A 319 16.26 -14.13 -16.10
CA PHE A 319 17.13 -14.28 -14.92
C PHE A 319 18.59 -14.04 -15.28
N ASN A 320 19.33 -13.47 -14.34
CA ASN A 320 20.78 -13.44 -14.41
C ASN A 320 21.34 -14.85 -14.08
N PRO A 321 22.05 -15.53 -14.99
CA PRO A 321 22.50 -16.91 -14.79
C PRO A 321 23.51 -17.04 -13.67
N ASP A 322 24.21 -15.96 -13.27
CA ASP A 322 25.14 -15.95 -12.14
C ASP A 322 24.40 -16.01 -10.79
N THR A 323 23.15 -15.56 -10.75
CA THR A 323 22.32 -15.56 -9.54
C THR A 323 21.33 -16.72 -9.55
N ARG A 324 20.75 -17.03 -10.72
CA ARG A 324 19.78 -18.09 -10.91
C ARG A 324 20.02 -18.84 -12.22
N PRO A 325 20.42 -20.13 -12.15
CA PRO A 325 20.83 -20.88 -13.34
C PRO A 325 19.67 -21.27 -14.25
N GLU A 326 18.41 -21.21 -13.78
CA GLU A 326 17.25 -21.56 -14.61
C GLU A 326 17.07 -20.53 -15.74
N SER A 327 16.82 -21.02 -16.94
CA SER A 327 16.56 -20.13 -18.06
C SER A 327 15.14 -19.55 -17.99
N ARG A 328 15.03 -18.25 -18.18
CA ARG A 328 13.77 -17.53 -18.38
C ARG A 328 14.01 -16.50 -19.48
N ASP A 329 13.22 -16.55 -20.52
CA ASP A 329 13.30 -15.58 -21.60
C ASP A 329 12.64 -14.26 -21.22
N GLU A 330 13.26 -13.15 -21.62
CA GLU A 330 12.61 -11.84 -21.54
C GLU A 330 11.42 -11.75 -22.51
N GLY A 331 10.50 -10.83 -22.26
CA GLY A 331 9.35 -10.59 -23.14
C GLY A 331 8.26 -9.79 -22.47
N ILE A 332 7.04 -9.97 -22.93
CA ILE A 332 5.84 -9.41 -22.35
C ILE A 332 5.26 -10.44 -21.38
N SER A 333 4.84 -10.04 -20.19
CA SER A 333 4.15 -10.88 -19.22
C SER A 333 2.73 -11.20 -19.66
N ASP A 334 2.03 -12.07 -18.94
CA ASP A 334 0.63 -12.37 -19.23
C ASP A 334 -0.25 -11.14 -18.95
N GLU A 335 0.03 -10.40 -17.87
CA GLU A 335 -0.57 -9.10 -17.55
C GLU A 335 -0.34 -8.08 -18.67
N GLY A 336 0.89 -7.99 -19.16
CA GLY A 336 1.24 -7.09 -20.27
C GLY A 336 0.52 -7.42 -21.56
N ARG A 337 0.33 -8.72 -21.88
CA ARG A 337 -0.40 -9.15 -23.09
C ARG A 337 -1.88 -8.75 -23.05
N VAL A 338 -2.47 -8.76 -21.87
CA VAL A 338 -3.89 -8.38 -21.68
C VAL A 338 -4.04 -6.88 -21.65
N PHE A 339 -3.26 -6.18 -20.81
CA PHE A 339 -3.56 -4.82 -20.44
C PHE A 339 -2.88 -3.75 -21.32
N MET A 340 -1.65 -3.96 -21.82
CA MET A 340 -0.97 -2.95 -22.64
C MET A 340 -1.76 -2.54 -23.90
N PRO A 341 -2.44 -3.44 -24.64
CA PRO A 341 -3.29 -3.01 -25.76
C PRO A 341 -4.46 -2.12 -25.36
N ILE A 342 -5.00 -2.31 -24.13
CA ILE A 342 -6.07 -1.47 -23.58
C ILE A 342 -5.51 -0.10 -23.23
N PHE A 343 -4.35 -0.05 -22.58
CA PHE A 343 -3.69 1.23 -22.26
C PHE A 343 -3.40 2.06 -23.50
N ASP A 344 -2.94 1.41 -24.58
CA ASP A 344 -2.71 2.07 -25.88
C ASP A 344 -4.03 2.59 -26.48
N ALA A 345 -5.10 1.79 -26.45
CA ALA A 345 -6.38 2.12 -27.07
C ALA A 345 -7.11 3.28 -26.34
N TYR A 346 -6.92 3.39 -25.01
CA TYR A 346 -7.58 4.42 -24.19
C TYR A 346 -6.66 5.58 -23.80
N ASN A 347 -5.48 5.68 -24.42
CA ASN A 347 -4.50 6.75 -24.22
C ASN A 347 -4.17 6.95 -22.73
N VAL A 348 -3.75 5.90 -22.06
CA VAL A 348 -3.15 5.97 -20.74
C VAL A 348 -1.81 6.74 -20.86
N ASP A 349 -1.50 7.58 -19.91
CA ASP A 349 -0.30 8.42 -19.93
C ASP A 349 0.90 7.78 -19.22
N ALA A 350 0.63 7.11 -18.10
CA ALA A 350 1.65 6.38 -17.36
C ALA A 350 1.09 5.11 -16.72
N VAL A 351 1.95 4.10 -16.60
CA VAL A 351 1.68 2.82 -15.92
C VAL A 351 2.80 2.58 -14.90
N LEU A 352 2.43 2.42 -13.64
CA LEU A 352 3.35 2.11 -12.56
C LEU A 352 3.11 0.68 -12.10
N THR A 353 4.21 -0.07 -11.89
CA THR A 353 4.17 -1.47 -11.47
C THR A 353 5.13 -1.74 -10.30
N GLY A 354 4.90 -2.80 -9.53
CA GLY A 354 5.73 -3.29 -8.42
C GLY A 354 6.26 -4.71 -8.66
N HIS A 355 6.24 -5.55 -7.61
CA HIS A 355 6.45 -7.00 -7.64
C HIS A 355 7.89 -7.50 -7.86
N LEU A 356 8.70 -6.86 -8.67
CA LEU A 356 10.02 -7.37 -9.03
C LEU A 356 11.16 -6.84 -8.14
N HIS A 357 10.85 -6.00 -7.16
CA HIS A 357 11.78 -5.42 -6.17
C HIS A 357 13.00 -4.74 -6.80
N THR A 358 12.79 -4.07 -7.92
CA THR A 358 13.82 -3.34 -8.63
C THR A 358 13.21 -2.13 -9.33
N TYR A 359 13.88 -0.99 -9.32
CA TYR A 359 13.45 0.17 -10.10
C TYR A 359 13.87 0.02 -11.56
N ARG A 360 12.96 0.33 -12.49
CA ARG A 360 13.26 0.43 -13.93
C ARG A 360 12.47 1.56 -14.57
N ASN A 361 13.14 2.43 -15.29
CA ASN A 361 12.47 3.34 -16.22
C ASN A 361 12.53 2.75 -17.62
N ARG A 362 11.38 2.49 -18.21
CA ARG A 362 11.25 1.88 -19.54
C ARG A 362 10.93 2.91 -20.61
N GLY A 363 10.73 4.18 -20.22
CA GLY A 363 10.25 5.20 -21.15
C GLY A 363 8.88 4.85 -21.71
N HIS A 364 8.60 5.36 -22.88
CA HIS A 364 7.32 5.16 -23.55
C HIS A 364 7.30 3.88 -24.37
N ILE A 365 6.22 3.09 -24.25
CA ILE A 365 6.02 1.85 -25.00
C ILE A 365 4.63 1.88 -25.61
N LYS A 366 4.52 1.50 -26.88
CA LYS A 366 3.26 1.28 -27.61
C LYS A 366 3.36 0.06 -28.50
N ASN A 367 2.31 -0.70 -28.60
CA ASN A 367 2.32 -1.93 -29.40
C ASN A 367 3.53 -2.84 -29.05
N PHE A 368 3.87 -2.94 -27.77
CA PHE A 368 4.99 -3.73 -27.22
C PHE A 368 6.38 -3.29 -27.67
N THR A 369 6.51 -2.12 -28.24
CA THR A 369 7.79 -1.55 -28.71
C THR A 369 7.98 -0.13 -28.19
N ARG A 370 9.21 0.34 -28.21
CA ARG A 370 9.50 1.72 -27.82
C ARG A 370 8.86 2.69 -28.80
N ASP A 371 8.04 3.59 -28.25
CA ASP A 371 7.32 4.60 -29.03
C ASP A 371 6.91 5.76 -28.10
N GLU A 372 7.37 6.97 -28.38
CA GLU A 372 7.11 8.17 -27.58
C GLU A 372 5.61 8.56 -27.52
N SER A 373 4.77 8.01 -28.39
CA SER A 373 3.33 8.25 -28.36
C SER A 373 2.56 7.29 -27.44
N GLY A 374 3.24 6.33 -26.82
CA GLY A 374 2.66 5.37 -25.88
C GLY A 374 2.73 5.83 -24.43
N PRO A 375 2.15 5.07 -23.50
CA PRO A 375 2.29 5.30 -22.06
C PRO A 375 3.75 5.26 -21.59
N LEU A 376 4.09 6.07 -20.58
CA LEU A 376 5.31 5.91 -19.80
C LEU A 376 5.17 4.70 -18.87
N TYR A 377 6.17 3.81 -18.83
CA TYR A 377 6.18 2.64 -17.96
C TYR A 377 7.30 2.72 -16.92
N LEU A 378 6.94 2.64 -15.65
CA LEU A 378 7.88 2.65 -14.52
C LEU A 378 7.65 1.43 -13.63
N LEU A 379 8.71 0.67 -13.36
CA LEU A 379 8.75 -0.33 -12.29
C LEU A 379 9.31 0.36 -11.04
N THR A 380 8.57 0.33 -9.95
CA THR A 380 8.75 1.29 -8.86
C THR A 380 9.84 0.93 -7.84
N GLY A 381 10.22 -0.35 -7.72
CA GLY A 381 11.36 -0.74 -6.88
C GLY A 381 11.02 -1.58 -5.67
N VAL A 382 11.62 -1.27 -4.51
CA VAL A 382 11.41 -1.94 -3.21
C VAL A 382 11.58 -0.94 -2.07
N ALA A 383 10.69 -1.00 -1.07
CA ALA A 383 10.75 -0.18 0.13
C ALA A 383 10.87 -1.00 1.43
N GLY A 384 10.79 -2.33 1.32
CA GLY A 384 10.96 -3.29 2.40
C GLY A 384 12.31 -4.00 2.39
N ASP A 385 12.49 -5.03 3.24
CA ASP A 385 13.76 -5.77 3.36
C ASP A 385 13.85 -7.03 2.48
N VAL A 386 12.77 -7.39 1.79
CA VAL A 386 12.77 -8.53 0.85
C VAL A 386 13.38 -8.08 -0.47
N ARG A 387 14.51 -8.66 -0.84
CA ARG A 387 15.26 -8.26 -2.04
C ARG A 387 15.74 -9.47 -2.83
N TYR A 388 15.89 -9.25 -4.13
CA TYR A 388 16.41 -10.24 -5.07
C TYR A 388 17.66 -9.67 -5.79
N PRO A 389 18.78 -9.46 -5.06
CA PRO A 389 19.93 -8.73 -5.57
C PRO A 389 20.48 -9.36 -6.85
N SER A 390 20.62 -8.54 -7.89
CA SER A 390 21.14 -8.95 -9.21
C SER A 390 20.38 -10.13 -9.85
N LEU A 391 19.10 -10.35 -9.50
CA LEU A 391 18.30 -11.46 -10.06
C LEU A 391 17.96 -11.25 -11.53
N TRP A 392 17.64 -10.01 -11.90
CA TRP A 392 17.10 -9.66 -13.21
C TRP A 392 18.15 -9.14 -14.17
N LYS A 393 18.21 -9.69 -15.38
CA LYS A 393 18.92 -9.02 -16.48
C LYS A 393 18.20 -7.75 -16.88
N GLN A 394 18.95 -6.81 -17.47
CA GLN A 394 18.33 -5.67 -18.12
C GLN A 394 17.45 -6.15 -19.29
N HIS A 395 16.22 -5.65 -19.36
CA HIS A 395 15.31 -5.88 -20.46
C HIS A 395 15.63 -4.96 -21.64
N THR A 396 15.38 -5.39 -22.88
CA THR A 396 15.61 -4.56 -24.09
C THR A 396 14.81 -3.26 -24.09
N LEU A 397 13.69 -3.23 -23.36
CA LEU A 397 12.84 -2.03 -23.19
C LEU A 397 13.24 -1.15 -21.99
N ASP A 398 14.24 -1.50 -21.18
CA ASP A 398 14.74 -0.61 -20.13
C ASP A 398 15.55 0.55 -20.71
N LEU A 399 15.20 1.78 -20.32
CA LEU A 399 16.00 2.97 -20.60
C LEU A 399 17.01 3.23 -19.50
N TYR A 400 16.58 3.05 -18.24
CA TYR A 400 17.42 3.27 -17.09
C TYR A 400 17.28 2.10 -16.10
N VAL A 401 18.43 1.65 -15.62
CA VAL A 401 18.60 0.63 -14.59
C VAL A 401 19.48 1.23 -13.51
N PRO A 402 19.07 1.27 -12.24
CA PRO A 402 19.90 1.81 -11.18
C PRO A 402 21.15 0.92 -10.97
N PRO A 403 22.17 1.44 -10.27
CA PRO A 403 23.33 0.65 -9.87
C PRO A 403 22.92 -0.62 -9.12
N GLN A 404 23.59 -1.73 -9.41
CA GLN A 404 23.34 -3.02 -8.79
C GLN A 404 24.34 -3.28 -7.65
N PRO A 405 24.00 -4.04 -6.58
CA PRO A 405 22.68 -4.62 -6.33
C PRO A 405 21.63 -3.56 -5.96
N GLU A 406 20.37 -3.87 -6.19
CA GLU A 406 19.24 -3.00 -5.85
C GLU A 406 19.20 -2.70 -4.34
N THR A 407 18.81 -1.46 -4.02
CA THR A 407 18.59 -0.99 -2.64
C THR A 407 17.20 -0.41 -2.52
N ASP A 408 16.80 -0.14 -1.28
CA ASP A 408 15.51 0.52 -1.02
C ASP A 408 15.41 1.84 -1.77
N ASN A 409 14.22 2.15 -2.21
CA ASN A 409 13.91 3.40 -2.86
C ASN A 409 12.46 3.83 -2.59
N TYR A 410 12.19 5.08 -2.82
CA TYR A 410 10.86 5.64 -2.91
C TYR A 410 10.78 6.57 -4.12
N MET A 411 9.57 6.93 -4.52
CA MET A 411 9.38 7.90 -5.59
C MET A 411 8.52 9.07 -5.11
N THR A 412 8.68 10.22 -5.77
CA THR A 412 7.74 11.32 -5.74
C THR A 412 7.07 11.45 -7.09
N MET A 413 5.81 11.87 -7.08
CA MET A 413 5.08 12.34 -8.25
C MET A 413 4.68 13.79 -8.00
N GLU A 414 5.15 14.68 -8.85
CA GLU A 414 4.76 16.09 -8.85
C GLU A 414 3.90 16.37 -10.09
N ALA A 415 2.66 16.81 -9.87
CA ALA A 415 1.72 17.13 -10.92
C ALA A 415 1.47 18.63 -10.99
N THR A 416 1.36 19.15 -12.20
CA THR A 416 0.86 20.48 -12.54
C THR A 416 -0.23 20.34 -13.59
N ALA A 417 -0.76 21.47 -14.09
CA ALA A 417 -1.75 21.42 -15.15
C ALA A 417 -1.21 20.75 -16.45
N ASP A 418 0.09 20.90 -16.76
CA ASP A 418 0.65 20.49 -18.03
C ASP A 418 1.82 19.50 -17.94
N THR A 419 2.20 19.11 -16.73
CA THR A 419 3.37 18.25 -16.50
C THR A 419 3.13 17.30 -15.35
N ILE A 420 3.55 16.05 -15.50
CA ILE A 420 3.70 15.10 -14.40
C ILE A 420 5.15 14.65 -14.39
N ARG A 421 5.82 14.81 -13.25
CA ARG A 421 7.21 14.42 -13.03
C ARG A 421 7.27 13.34 -11.97
N PHE A 422 7.93 12.23 -12.31
CA PHE A 422 8.28 11.15 -11.41
C PHE A 422 9.77 11.20 -11.11
N GLN A 423 10.13 11.12 -9.84
CA GLN A 423 11.52 11.06 -9.41
C GLN A 423 11.72 9.89 -8.44
N CYS A 424 12.75 9.09 -8.70
CA CYS A 424 13.13 7.97 -7.83
C CYS A 424 14.31 8.38 -6.94
N PHE A 425 14.21 8.09 -5.65
CA PHE A 425 15.21 8.45 -4.65
C PHE A 425 15.61 7.25 -3.78
N LEU A 426 16.85 7.22 -3.34
CA LEU A 426 17.26 6.40 -2.20
C LEU A 426 16.67 6.96 -0.88
N PRO A 427 16.61 6.16 0.19
CA PRO A 427 16.08 6.62 1.50
C PRO A 427 16.82 7.83 2.07
N ASP A 428 18.09 8.03 1.72
CA ASP A 428 18.88 9.21 2.15
C ASP A 428 18.55 10.49 1.36
N GLY A 429 17.72 10.40 0.30
CA GLY A 429 17.34 11.50 -0.57
C GLY A 429 18.20 11.64 -1.82
N THR A 430 19.13 10.73 -2.07
CA THR A 430 19.91 10.71 -3.32
C THR A 430 18.98 10.42 -4.50
N LEU A 431 18.95 11.32 -5.48
CA LEU A 431 18.17 11.16 -6.71
C LEU A 431 18.83 10.11 -7.62
N LEU A 432 18.04 9.11 -8.02
CA LEU A 432 18.46 8.05 -8.96
C LEU A 432 18.05 8.36 -10.38
N ASP A 433 16.79 8.74 -10.59
CA ASP A 433 16.21 8.93 -11.93
C ASP A 433 15.08 9.97 -11.93
N THR A 434 14.80 10.51 -13.11
CA THR A 434 13.67 11.41 -13.35
C THR A 434 13.01 11.05 -14.67
N ALA A 435 11.69 10.86 -14.65
CA ALA A 435 10.84 10.72 -15.83
C ALA A 435 9.77 11.81 -15.82
N GLU A 436 9.44 12.35 -16.98
CA GLU A 436 8.47 13.44 -17.10
C GLU A 436 7.59 13.24 -18.32
N ILE A 437 6.30 13.49 -18.18
CA ILE A 437 5.31 13.54 -19.26
C ILE A 437 4.66 14.91 -19.33
N ARG A 438 4.34 15.36 -20.55
CA ARG A 438 3.80 16.69 -20.84
C ARG A 438 2.61 16.62 -21.80
N LYS A 439 1.62 17.49 -21.59
CA LYS A 439 0.48 17.71 -22.48
C LYS A 439 0.20 19.18 -22.69
#